data_77e98241e7cd2053b1aa19bc217102e2
#
_entry.id   77e98241e7cd2053b1aa19bc217102e2
#
_cell.length_a   1.000
_cell.length_b   1.000
_cell.length_c   1.000
_cell.angle_alpha   90.00
_cell.angle_beta   90.00
_cell.angle_gamma   90.00
#
_symmetry.space_group_name_H-M   'P 1'
#
loop_
_entity.id
_entity.type
_entity.pdbx_description
1 polymer ?
#
loop_
_entity_poly.entity_id
_entity_poly.type
_entity_poly.pdbx_seq_one_letter_code
_entity_poly.pdbx_strand_id
1 'polypeptide(L)'
;MPQIAYADEPRINPLDVVERLAAVNDWSFERASDDEITILVTGKWTDYQVSYTWMGDIEALHLACAFDLKVPERRRAEVATLISLINERLWVGHFDLWVTEGMLMFRHALVLAGGTEASGKQCEALLGNALDTCERYFTSFQFVVWAGKSAREALDAAMFDTSGEA
;
A
#
# COMPACT_ATOMS: atom_id res chain seq x y z
N MET A 1 -12.82 1.67 29.11
CA MET A 1 -12.37 2.95 28.53
C MET A 1 -13.40 4.02 28.85
N PRO A 2 -13.00 5.18 29.39
CA PRO A 2 -13.94 6.28 29.54
C PRO A 2 -14.45 6.71 28.17
N GLN A 3 -15.75 6.83 28.03
CA GLN A 3 -16.40 7.29 26.82
C GLN A 3 -16.22 8.80 26.74
N ILE A 4 -15.34 9.25 25.86
CA ILE A 4 -15.14 10.66 25.59
C ILE A 4 -16.10 11.03 24.47
N ALA A 5 -17.15 11.76 24.79
CA ALA A 5 -18.09 12.26 23.79
C ALA A 5 -17.55 13.57 23.20
N TYR A 6 -17.23 13.55 21.91
CA TYR A 6 -16.97 14.75 21.13
C TYR A 6 -18.21 15.07 20.31
N ALA A 7 -18.47 16.37 20.09
CA ALA A 7 -19.53 16.78 19.17
C ALA A 7 -19.17 16.29 17.74
N ASP A 8 -20.11 15.59 17.12
CA ASP A 8 -20.00 15.20 15.70
C ASP A 8 -20.03 16.46 14.84
N GLU A 9 -18.87 16.91 14.39
CA GLU A 9 -18.79 17.91 13.33
C GLU A 9 -18.91 17.21 11.98
N PRO A 10 -19.68 17.78 11.02
CA PRO A 10 -19.80 17.19 9.70
C PRO A 10 -18.43 17.18 9.01
N ARG A 11 -17.97 15.99 8.61
CA ARG A 11 -16.71 15.79 7.92
C ARG A 11 -16.92 15.61 6.43
N ILE A 12 -15.96 16.12 5.65
CA ILE A 12 -15.80 15.70 4.26
C ILE A 12 -15.25 14.28 4.27
N ASN A 13 -15.93 13.38 3.56
CA ASN A 13 -15.46 12.01 3.41
C ASN A 13 -14.11 12.01 2.67
N PRO A 14 -13.02 11.48 3.28
CA PRO A 14 -11.70 11.47 2.63
C PRO A 14 -11.68 10.71 1.30
N LEU A 15 -12.60 9.77 1.09
CA LEU A 15 -12.71 9.07 -0.20
C LEU A 15 -13.20 9.97 -1.33
N ASP A 16 -13.92 11.03 -1.04
CA ASP A 16 -14.30 12.03 -2.05
C ASP A 16 -13.07 12.79 -2.56
N VAL A 17 -12.08 13.00 -1.68
CA VAL A 17 -10.80 13.59 -2.05
C VAL A 17 -10.00 12.64 -2.95
N VAL A 18 -9.96 11.36 -2.60
CA VAL A 18 -9.29 10.31 -3.37
C VAL A 18 -9.93 10.13 -4.74
N GLU A 19 -11.27 10.13 -4.82
CA GLU A 19 -12.00 10.04 -6.08
C GLU A 19 -11.68 11.20 -7.02
N ARG A 20 -11.61 12.43 -6.50
CA ARG A 20 -11.19 13.60 -7.27
C ARG A 20 -9.76 13.47 -7.76
N LEU A 21 -8.86 12.95 -6.93
CA LEU A 21 -7.48 12.70 -7.31
C LEU A 21 -7.39 11.70 -8.48
N ALA A 22 -8.15 10.63 -8.43
CA ALA A 22 -8.22 9.64 -9.51
C ALA A 22 -8.77 10.24 -10.79
N ALA A 23 -9.84 11.04 -10.71
CA ALA A 23 -10.47 11.68 -11.86
C ALA A 23 -9.53 12.68 -12.53
N VAL A 24 -8.81 13.50 -11.76
CA VAL A 24 -7.85 14.49 -12.29
C VAL A 24 -6.68 13.82 -13.02
N ASN A 25 -6.25 12.64 -12.56
CA ASN A 25 -5.15 11.89 -13.18
C ASN A 25 -5.60 10.89 -14.24
N ASP A 26 -6.89 10.87 -14.59
CA ASP A 26 -7.49 9.92 -15.54
C ASP A 26 -7.23 8.45 -15.18
N TRP A 27 -7.12 8.15 -13.90
CA TRP A 27 -6.99 6.77 -13.44
C TRP A 27 -8.34 6.07 -13.42
N SER A 28 -8.35 4.81 -13.82
CA SER A 28 -9.51 3.95 -13.69
C SER A 28 -9.80 3.68 -12.22
N PHE A 29 -11.03 3.90 -11.78
CA PHE A 29 -11.40 3.64 -10.39
C PHE A 29 -12.81 3.07 -10.28
N GLU A 30 -13.06 2.37 -9.20
CA GLU A 30 -14.37 1.85 -8.81
C GLU A 30 -14.66 2.25 -7.36
N ARG A 31 -15.75 2.98 -7.17
CA ARG A 31 -16.26 3.31 -5.85
C ARG A 31 -17.24 2.22 -5.41
N ALA A 32 -16.77 1.28 -4.58
CA ALA A 32 -17.59 0.14 -4.13
C ALA A 32 -18.66 0.56 -3.12
N SER A 33 -18.38 1.57 -2.29
CA SER A 33 -19.27 2.11 -1.27
C SER A 33 -18.84 3.51 -0.86
N ASP A 34 -19.53 4.09 0.12
CA ASP A 34 -19.10 5.36 0.73
C ASP A 34 -17.74 5.24 1.43
N ASP A 35 -17.38 4.04 1.84
CA ASP A 35 -16.19 3.77 2.65
C ASP A 35 -15.06 3.06 1.90
N GLU A 36 -15.23 2.77 0.60
CA GLU A 36 -14.23 2.04 -0.18
C GLU A 36 -14.15 2.48 -1.62
N ILE A 37 -12.93 2.75 -2.09
CA ILE A 37 -12.59 3.04 -3.49
C ILE A 37 -11.35 2.26 -3.89
N THR A 38 -11.36 1.67 -5.07
CA THR A 38 -10.21 0.99 -5.67
C THR A 38 -9.78 1.71 -6.93
N ILE A 39 -8.48 1.98 -7.03
CA ILE A 39 -7.85 2.63 -8.17
C ILE A 39 -6.90 1.63 -8.84
N LEU A 40 -6.93 1.59 -10.16
CA LEU A 40 -5.98 0.80 -10.95
C LEU A 40 -4.90 1.74 -11.50
N VAL A 41 -3.66 1.46 -11.17
CA VAL A 41 -2.50 2.27 -11.60
C VAL A 41 -1.50 1.39 -12.33
N THR A 42 -1.15 1.77 -13.55
CA THR A 42 -0.12 1.08 -14.33
C THR A 42 1.26 1.48 -13.82
N GLY A 43 2.04 0.51 -13.35
CA GLY A 43 3.41 0.70 -12.93
C GLY A 43 4.41 0.27 -14.01
N LYS A 44 5.69 0.42 -13.70
CA LYS A 44 6.78 0.03 -14.60
C LYS A 44 6.85 -1.50 -14.79
N TRP A 45 6.60 -2.26 -13.73
CA TRP A 45 6.77 -3.70 -13.71
C TRP A 45 5.45 -4.47 -13.74
N THR A 46 4.40 -3.89 -13.20
CA THR A 46 3.09 -4.50 -13.08
C THR A 46 2.02 -3.43 -12.88
N ASP A 47 0.76 -3.82 -13.00
CA ASP A 47 -0.36 -2.98 -12.60
C ASP A 47 -0.60 -3.13 -11.10
N TYR A 48 -0.92 -2.01 -10.46
CA TYR A 48 -1.22 -1.97 -9.03
C TYR A 48 -2.69 -1.71 -8.80
N GLN A 49 -3.28 -2.49 -7.92
CA GLN A 49 -4.63 -2.29 -7.43
C GLN A 49 -4.52 -1.63 -6.06
N VAL A 50 -4.91 -0.36 -5.99
CA VAL A 50 -4.81 0.45 -4.77
C VAL A 50 -6.19 0.64 -4.20
N SER A 51 -6.43 0.09 -3.03
CA SER A 51 -7.70 0.20 -2.31
C SER A 51 -7.57 1.16 -1.14
N TYR A 52 -8.42 2.17 -1.10
CA TYR A 52 -8.58 3.06 0.05
C TYR A 52 -9.85 2.67 0.78
N THR A 53 -9.75 2.56 2.09
CA THR A 53 -10.87 2.24 2.97
C THR A 53 -10.94 3.27 4.09
N TRP A 54 -12.09 3.91 4.24
CA TRP A 54 -12.36 4.75 5.39
C TRP A 54 -12.86 3.90 6.56
N MET A 55 -12.11 3.90 7.63
CA MET A 55 -12.43 3.17 8.86
C MET A 55 -12.94 4.16 9.89
N GLY A 56 -14.25 4.42 9.88
CA GLY A 56 -14.89 5.45 10.71
C GLY A 56 -14.71 5.25 12.20
N ASP A 57 -14.69 4.00 12.67
CA ASP A 57 -14.54 3.68 14.10
C ASP A 57 -13.21 4.14 14.69
N ILE A 58 -12.16 4.14 13.89
CA ILE A 58 -10.81 4.58 14.30
C ILE A 58 -10.37 5.86 13.60
N GLU A 59 -11.24 6.46 12.81
CA GLU A 59 -10.99 7.70 12.07
C GLU A 59 -9.71 7.64 11.23
N ALA A 60 -9.52 6.54 10.51
CA ALA A 60 -8.33 6.31 9.69
C ALA A 60 -8.70 6.02 8.24
N LEU A 61 -7.93 6.63 7.33
CA LEU A 61 -7.94 6.31 5.92
C LEU A 61 -6.85 5.28 5.65
N HIS A 62 -7.24 4.05 5.40
CA HIS A 62 -6.32 2.94 5.12
C HIS A 62 -6.10 2.79 3.62
N LEU A 63 -4.84 2.58 3.24
CA LEU A 63 -4.43 2.24 1.88
C LEU A 63 -3.83 0.84 1.86
N ALA A 64 -4.26 0.02 0.90
CA ALA A 64 -3.63 -1.25 0.57
C ALA A 64 -3.28 -1.25 -0.92
N CYS A 65 -2.01 -1.42 -1.24
CA CYS A 65 -1.52 -1.53 -2.61
C CYS A 65 -1.13 -2.98 -2.87
N ALA A 66 -1.96 -3.69 -3.63
CA ALA A 66 -1.72 -5.05 -4.04
C ALA A 66 -1.13 -5.09 -5.44
N PHE A 67 -0.19 -5.99 -5.67
CA PHE A 67 0.36 -6.23 -6.99
C PHE A 67 0.13 -7.66 -7.43
N ASP A 68 0.08 -7.87 -8.73
CA ASP A 68 -0.24 -9.15 -9.35
C ASP A 68 0.93 -10.14 -9.21
N LEU A 69 1.15 -10.57 -7.98
CA LEU A 69 2.18 -11.54 -7.62
C LEU A 69 1.65 -12.45 -6.52
N LYS A 70 1.10 -13.60 -6.91
CA LYS A 70 0.65 -14.60 -5.96
C LYS A 70 1.83 -15.40 -5.44
N VAL A 71 1.98 -15.44 -4.12
CA VAL A 71 3.05 -16.19 -3.47
C VAL A 71 2.61 -17.64 -3.24
N PRO A 72 3.22 -18.64 -3.90
CA PRO A 72 2.89 -20.01 -3.67
C PRO A 72 3.30 -20.44 -2.25
N GLU A 73 2.59 -21.41 -1.70
CA GLU A 73 2.76 -21.84 -0.31
C GLU A 73 4.21 -22.20 0.04
N ARG A 74 4.92 -22.87 -0.86
CA ARG A 74 6.33 -23.25 -0.67
C ARG A 74 7.29 -22.07 -0.56
N ARG A 75 6.89 -20.86 -1.00
CA ARG A 75 7.73 -19.66 -0.96
C ARG A 75 7.32 -18.64 0.09
N ARG A 76 6.24 -18.89 0.81
CA ARG A 76 5.68 -17.93 1.79
C ARG A 76 6.62 -17.64 2.95
N ALA A 77 7.32 -18.65 3.45
CA ALA A 77 8.28 -18.47 4.53
C ALA A 77 9.44 -17.54 4.10
N GLU A 78 9.97 -17.73 2.90
CA GLU A 78 11.06 -16.90 2.37
C GLU A 78 10.59 -15.47 2.06
N VAL A 79 9.38 -15.32 1.52
CA VAL A 79 8.76 -14.00 1.31
C VAL A 79 8.55 -13.28 2.64
N ALA A 80 8.10 -13.98 3.70
CA ALA A 80 7.95 -13.39 5.02
C ALA A 80 9.29 -12.87 5.57
N THR A 81 10.38 -13.61 5.36
CA THR A 81 11.73 -13.16 5.71
C THR A 81 12.13 -11.91 4.92
N LEU A 82 11.87 -11.90 3.62
CA LEU A 82 12.14 -10.72 2.77
C LEU A 82 11.35 -9.49 3.25
N ILE A 83 10.07 -9.66 3.56
CA ILE A 83 9.22 -8.60 4.11
C ILE A 83 9.84 -8.02 5.39
N SER A 84 10.29 -8.88 6.30
CA SER A 84 10.93 -8.43 7.54
C SER A 84 12.19 -7.60 7.28
N LEU A 85 13.02 -8.03 6.34
CA LEU A 85 14.25 -7.31 5.95
C LEU A 85 13.95 -5.97 5.28
N ILE A 86 12.91 -5.89 4.47
CA ILE A 86 12.50 -4.64 3.82
C ILE A 86 11.87 -3.69 4.84
N ASN A 87 10.94 -4.17 5.66
CA ASN A 87 10.20 -3.34 6.60
C ASN A 87 11.09 -2.63 7.62
N GLU A 88 12.21 -3.22 8.03
CA GLU A 88 13.15 -2.55 8.93
C GLU A 88 13.78 -1.29 8.32
N ARG A 89 13.71 -1.14 7.00
CA ARG A 89 14.23 0.01 6.25
C ARG A 89 13.17 1.06 5.94
N LEU A 90 11.90 0.73 6.14
CA LEU A 90 10.77 1.61 5.82
C LEU A 90 10.39 2.48 7.02
N TRP A 91 10.29 3.78 6.80
CA TRP A 91 9.80 4.74 7.79
C TRP A 91 8.30 4.93 7.71
N VAL A 92 7.70 4.69 6.53
CA VAL A 92 6.29 4.96 6.24
C VAL A 92 5.71 3.72 5.57
N GLY A 93 4.66 3.18 6.17
CA GLY A 93 4.00 2.00 5.66
C GLY A 93 4.83 0.72 5.84
N HIS A 94 4.27 -0.39 5.37
CA HIS A 94 4.92 -1.69 5.48
C HIS A 94 4.36 -2.67 4.45
N PHE A 95 5.15 -3.68 4.08
CA PHE A 95 4.65 -4.83 3.32
C PHE A 95 4.01 -5.84 4.26
N ASP A 96 3.02 -6.55 3.75
CA ASP A 96 2.32 -7.59 4.48
C ASP A 96 2.00 -8.76 3.54
N LEU A 97 1.96 -9.96 4.09
CA LEU A 97 1.58 -11.17 3.37
C LEU A 97 0.38 -11.79 4.05
N TRP A 98 -0.72 -11.88 3.32
CA TRP A 98 -1.86 -12.67 3.76
C TRP A 98 -1.59 -14.14 3.47
N VAL A 99 -1.13 -14.83 4.52
CA VAL A 99 -0.54 -16.17 4.42
C VAL A 99 -1.50 -17.19 3.83
N THR A 100 -2.78 -17.12 4.19
CA THR A 100 -3.80 -18.05 3.70
C THR A 100 -4.01 -17.95 2.20
N GLU A 101 -3.99 -16.74 1.66
CA GLU A 101 -4.30 -16.45 0.26
C GLU A 101 -3.06 -16.27 -0.60
N GLY A 102 -1.90 -16.07 0.03
CA GLY A 102 -0.66 -15.77 -0.68
C GLY A 102 -0.63 -14.40 -1.31
N MET A 103 -1.42 -13.46 -0.78
CA MET A 103 -1.53 -12.11 -1.30
C MET A 103 -0.49 -11.21 -0.64
N LEU A 104 0.34 -10.58 -1.47
CA LEU A 104 1.35 -9.65 -1.06
C LEU A 104 0.87 -8.22 -1.31
N MET A 105 1.01 -7.36 -0.30
CA MET A 105 0.55 -5.97 -0.40
C MET A 105 1.43 -5.03 0.41
N PHE A 106 1.41 -3.77 0.02
CA PHE A 106 1.92 -2.66 0.82
C PHE A 106 0.73 -1.99 1.52
N ARG A 107 0.88 -1.68 2.81
CA ARG A 107 -0.18 -1.07 3.62
C ARG A 107 0.31 0.17 4.33
N HIS A 108 -0.56 1.14 4.43
CA HIS A 108 -0.34 2.35 5.22
C HIS A 108 -1.68 2.96 5.62
N ALA A 109 -1.68 3.74 6.67
CA ALA A 109 -2.88 4.43 7.12
C ALA A 109 -2.57 5.87 7.55
N LEU A 110 -3.51 6.75 7.29
CA LEU A 110 -3.51 8.13 7.75
C LEU A 110 -4.60 8.28 8.82
N VAL A 111 -4.18 8.54 10.05
CA VAL A 111 -5.10 8.76 11.17
C VAL A 111 -5.57 10.22 11.14
N LEU A 112 -6.88 10.40 11.05
CA LEU A 112 -7.54 11.72 10.94
C LEU A 112 -8.39 12.04 12.19
N ALA A 113 -7.99 11.49 13.33
CA ALA A 113 -8.69 11.71 14.59
C ALA A 113 -8.75 13.20 14.97
N GLY A 114 -9.84 13.58 15.61
CA GLY A 114 -10.03 14.96 16.09
C GLY A 114 -10.64 15.93 15.08
N GLY A 115 -11.42 15.43 14.10
CA GLY A 115 -12.08 16.28 13.11
C GLY A 115 -11.20 16.78 11.97
N THR A 116 -9.98 16.24 11.87
CA THR A 116 -9.04 16.60 10.79
C THR A 116 -9.50 16.03 9.46
N GLU A 117 -9.45 16.85 8.42
CA GLU A 117 -9.75 16.43 7.05
C GLU A 117 -8.47 16.09 6.29
N ALA A 118 -8.53 15.06 5.44
CA ALA A 118 -7.43 14.75 4.54
C ALA A 118 -7.35 15.81 3.44
N SER A 119 -6.16 16.36 3.21
CA SER A 119 -5.91 17.22 2.06
C SER A 119 -5.63 16.39 0.80
N GLY A 120 -5.79 16.99 -0.38
CA GLY A 120 -5.40 16.38 -1.65
C GLY A 120 -3.93 15.99 -1.66
N LYS A 121 -3.06 16.81 -1.08
CA LYS A 121 -1.63 16.54 -0.94
C LYS A 121 -1.32 15.34 -0.05
N GLN A 122 -2.06 15.15 1.04
CA GLN A 122 -1.91 13.98 1.90
C GLN A 122 -2.32 12.69 1.17
N CYS A 123 -3.43 12.71 0.45
CA CYS A 123 -3.88 11.56 -0.34
C CYS A 123 -2.90 11.23 -1.47
N GLU A 124 -2.40 12.25 -2.18
CA GLU A 124 -1.38 12.10 -3.21
C GLU A 124 -0.07 11.52 -2.65
N ALA A 125 0.39 12.02 -1.51
CA ALA A 125 1.61 11.55 -0.86
C ALA A 125 1.47 10.09 -0.37
N LEU A 126 0.30 9.74 0.15
CA LEU A 126 0.00 8.37 0.56
C LEU A 126 0.12 7.40 -0.63
N LEU A 127 -0.49 7.75 -1.76
CA LEU A 127 -0.43 6.96 -2.99
C LEU A 127 0.97 6.92 -3.58
N GLY A 128 1.63 8.07 -3.70
CA GLY A 128 2.97 8.17 -4.25
C GLY A 128 3.98 7.33 -3.48
N ASN A 129 3.95 7.41 -2.14
CA ASN A 129 4.81 6.57 -1.30
C ASN A 129 4.55 5.08 -1.49
N ALA A 130 3.29 4.67 -1.58
CA ALA A 130 2.92 3.27 -1.81
C ALA A 130 3.48 2.78 -3.16
N LEU A 131 3.24 3.52 -4.23
CA LEU A 131 3.69 3.15 -5.58
C LEU A 131 5.23 3.12 -5.68
N ASP A 132 5.91 4.13 -5.17
CA ASP A 132 7.38 4.21 -5.19
C ASP A 132 8.01 3.05 -4.42
N THR A 133 7.43 2.70 -3.27
CA THR A 133 7.92 1.60 -2.44
C THR A 133 7.67 0.26 -3.12
N CYS A 134 6.49 0.04 -3.69
CA CYS A 134 6.17 -1.17 -4.44
C CYS A 134 7.09 -1.33 -5.66
N GLU A 135 7.29 -0.27 -6.44
CA GLU A 135 8.18 -0.30 -7.62
C GLU A 135 9.62 -0.62 -7.23
N ARG A 136 10.09 -0.06 -6.12
CA ARG A 136 11.46 -0.30 -5.64
C ARG A 136 11.72 -1.76 -5.28
N TYR A 137 10.76 -2.44 -4.67
CA TYR A 137 10.97 -3.79 -4.14
C TYR A 137 10.30 -4.91 -4.96
N PHE A 138 9.56 -4.58 -6.00
CA PHE A 138 8.86 -5.57 -6.82
C PHE A 138 9.81 -6.66 -7.35
N THR A 139 10.95 -6.28 -7.89
CA THR A 139 11.93 -7.23 -8.42
C THR A 139 12.53 -8.13 -7.35
N SER A 140 12.69 -7.65 -6.12
CA SER A 140 13.12 -8.49 -4.99
C SER A 140 12.12 -9.62 -4.73
N PHE A 141 10.84 -9.30 -4.72
CA PHE A 141 9.79 -10.32 -4.55
C PHE A 141 9.76 -11.31 -5.72
N GLN A 142 9.93 -10.84 -6.95
CA GLN A 142 10.03 -11.72 -8.13
C GLN A 142 11.18 -12.71 -8.00
N PHE A 143 12.35 -12.28 -7.54
CA PHE A 143 13.52 -13.15 -7.37
C PHE A 143 13.25 -14.26 -6.35
N VAL A 144 12.56 -13.98 -5.27
CA VAL A 144 12.16 -15.00 -4.30
C VAL A 144 11.09 -15.92 -4.87
N VAL A 145 10.03 -15.37 -5.44
CA VAL A 145 8.85 -16.13 -5.88
C VAL A 145 9.13 -16.94 -7.13
N TRP A 146 9.76 -16.34 -8.14
CA TRP A 146 9.95 -16.98 -9.46
C TRP A 146 11.34 -17.55 -9.67
N ALA A 147 12.38 -16.91 -9.17
CA ALA A 147 13.76 -17.38 -9.36
C ALA A 147 14.25 -18.27 -8.21
N GLY A 148 13.45 -18.46 -7.17
CA GLY A 148 13.79 -19.33 -6.04
C GLY A 148 14.98 -18.86 -5.20
N LYS A 149 15.32 -17.57 -5.27
CA LYS A 149 16.41 -17.00 -4.48
C LYS A 149 16.02 -16.85 -3.01
N SER A 150 17.02 -16.82 -2.14
CA SER A 150 16.81 -16.47 -0.74
C SER A 150 16.42 -15.00 -0.60
N ALA A 151 15.78 -14.64 0.51
CA ALA A 151 15.41 -13.27 0.82
C ALA A 151 16.62 -12.31 0.78
N ARG A 152 17.75 -12.73 1.36
CA ARG A 152 18.98 -11.93 1.39
C ARG A 152 19.56 -11.71 -0.01
N GLU A 153 19.66 -12.77 -0.80
CA GLU A 153 20.14 -12.68 -2.18
C GLU A 153 19.26 -11.79 -3.05
N ALA A 154 17.93 -11.93 -2.90
CA ALA A 154 16.95 -11.14 -3.65
C ALA A 154 17.03 -9.65 -3.31
N LEU A 155 17.18 -9.33 -2.02
CA LEU A 155 17.31 -7.95 -1.56
C LEU A 155 18.63 -7.31 -2.03
N ASP A 156 19.74 -8.04 -1.92
CA ASP A 156 21.06 -7.57 -2.34
C ASP A 156 21.09 -7.32 -3.86
N ALA A 157 20.50 -8.20 -4.66
CA ALA A 157 20.41 -8.04 -6.10
C ALA A 157 19.62 -6.79 -6.52
N ALA A 158 18.47 -6.54 -5.87
CA ALA A 158 17.63 -5.37 -6.15
C ALA A 158 18.32 -4.06 -5.73
N MET A 159 19.04 -4.05 -4.62
CA MET A 159 19.81 -2.88 -4.17
C MET A 159 20.98 -2.57 -5.10
N PHE A 160 21.58 -3.59 -5.70
CA PHE A 160 22.66 -3.42 -6.68
C PHE A 160 22.14 -2.79 -7.99
N ASP A 161 20.98 -3.23 -8.48
CA ASP A 161 20.37 -2.70 -9.69
C ASP A 161 19.98 -1.22 -9.53
N THR A 162 19.45 -0.83 -8.38
CA THR A 162 19.07 0.57 -8.11
C THR A 162 20.27 1.50 -7.98
N SER A 163 21.42 1.03 -7.53
CA SER A 163 22.65 1.84 -7.46
C SER A 163 23.31 2.06 -8.82
N GLY A 164 22.98 1.23 -9.81
CA GLY A 164 23.45 1.38 -11.20
C GLY A 164 22.66 2.38 -12.04
N GLU A 165 21.51 2.86 -11.55
CA GLU A 165 20.65 3.83 -12.25
C GLU A 165 20.82 5.29 -11.75
N ALA A 166 21.77 5.52 -10.91
CA ALA A 166 22.05 6.86 -10.38
C ALA A 166 22.76 7.78 -11.40
#